data_3980c507e9a9c31d621b2f3b0f87e868
#
_entry.id   3980c507e9a9c31d621b2f3b0f87e868
#
_cell.length_a   1.000
_cell.length_b   1.000
_cell.length_c   1.000
_cell.angle_alpha   90.00
_cell.angle_beta   90.00
_cell.angle_gamma   90.00
#
_symmetry.space_group_name_H-M   'P 1'
#
loop_
_entity.id
_entity.type
_entity.pdbx_description
1 polymer ?
#
loop_
_entity_poly.entity_id
_entity_poly.type
_entity_poly.pdbx_seq_one_letter_code
_entity_poly.pdbx_strand_id
1 'polypeptide(L)'
;MMYGASVYAVDPPTAGPFGSGKITFTGTITNSPCDIAPGDDAITVPFGQISYRKLNTADATTESKPFTIHLQNCAFDPNTPDTAGSAGKMSKVTVSFSGAANTSKKAYTTSGIAQHVGVQLLKSDNATIIDPNTPMPDGDAQQLQAGNNELNFFARLIALDNGVTPGDFNASVTYTLKYL
;
A
#
# COMPACT_ATOMS: atom_id res chain seq x y z
N MET A 1 -19.90 -79.53 0.39
CA MET A 1 -20.35 -78.44 1.27
C MET A 1 -19.91 -77.12 0.68
N MET A 2 -20.84 -76.35 0.12
CA MET A 2 -20.58 -75.01 -0.36
C MET A 2 -20.85 -74.01 0.74
N TYR A 3 -19.86 -73.31 1.22
CA TYR A 3 -20.05 -72.18 2.13
C TYR A 3 -20.35 -70.94 1.29
N GLY A 4 -21.58 -70.49 1.32
CA GLY A 4 -21.97 -69.21 0.75
C GLY A 4 -21.47 -68.08 1.61
N ALA A 5 -20.52 -67.29 1.11
CA ALA A 5 -20.15 -66.04 1.75
C ALA A 5 -21.26 -65.01 1.50
N SER A 6 -22.00 -64.71 2.57
CA SER A 6 -22.97 -63.60 2.53
C SER A 6 -22.18 -62.29 2.47
N VAL A 7 -22.19 -61.68 1.27
CA VAL A 7 -21.70 -60.31 1.13
C VAL A 7 -22.81 -59.37 1.63
N TYR A 8 -22.62 -58.80 2.81
CA TYR A 8 -23.49 -57.73 3.26
C TYR A 8 -23.15 -56.46 2.50
N ALA A 9 -24.04 -56.03 1.66
CA ALA A 9 -23.97 -54.70 1.05
C ALA A 9 -24.27 -53.67 2.17
N VAL A 10 -23.30 -52.81 2.48
CA VAL A 10 -23.54 -51.65 3.32
C VAL A 10 -24.36 -50.68 2.54
N ASP A 11 -25.54 -50.33 3.03
CA ASP A 11 -26.37 -49.31 2.36
C ASP A 11 -25.59 -47.98 2.27
N PRO A 12 -25.56 -47.33 1.13
CA PRO A 12 -24.95 -46.02 1.04
C PRO A 12 -25.66 -45.05 1.97
N PRO A 13 -24.92 -44.16 2.64
CA PRO A 13 -25.52 -43.17 3.53
C PRO A 13 -26.46 -42.29 2.73
N THR A 14 -27.69 -42.12 3.21
CA THR A 14 -28.77 -41.40 2.52
C THR A 14 -28.80 -39.91 2.87
N ALA A 15 -28.18 -39.52 3.97
CA ALA A 15 -28.07 -38.15 4.43
C ALA A 15 -26.96 -38.04 5.46
N GLY A 16 -26.34 -36.87 5.51
CA GLY A 16 -25.32 -36.56 6.55
C GLY A 16 -24.35 -35.49 6.10
N PRO A 17 -23.57 -34.95 7.01
CA PRO A 17 -22.50 -33.98 6.69
C PRO A 17 -21.28 -34.72 6.11
N PHE A 18 -21.22 -34.83 4.78
CA PHE A 18 -20.16 -35.54 4.08
C PHE A 18 -18.94 -34.70 3.73
N GLY A 19 -18.90 -33.48 4.18
CA GLY A 19 -17.77 -32.61 4.06
C GLY A 19 -17.92 -31.40 4.95
N SER A 20 -16.83 -30.96 5.50
CA SER A 20 -16.80 -29.75 6.32
C SER A 20 -15.52 -28.99 6.07
N GLY A 21 -15.57 -27.70 6.24
CA GLY A 21 -14.44 -26.80 6.13
C GLY A 21 -14.63 -25.61 7.05
N LYS A 22 -13.56 -24.85 7.22
CA LYS A 22 -13.57 -23.64 8.05
C LYS A 22 -13.42 -22.43 7.12
N ILE A 23 -14.25 -21.43 7.32
CA ILE A 23 -14.10 -20.12 6.70
C ILE A 23 -13.73 -19.14 7.80
N THR A 24 -12.65 -18.40 7.60
CA THR A 24 -12.19 -17.41 8.56
C THR A 24 -12.43 -16.02 7.98
N PHE A 25 -13.04 -15.15 8.77
CA PHE A 25 -13.30 -13.77 8.42
C PHE A 25 -12.44 -12.87 9.29
N THR A 26 -11.70 -11.97 8.69
CA THR A 26 -10.84 -11.03 9.41
C THR A 26 -10.99 -9.64 8.82
N GLY A 27 -10.77 -8.63 9.65
CA GLY A 27 -10.79 -7.25 9.23
C GLY A 27 -10.56 -6.33 10.42
N THR A 28 -10.44 -5.04 10.14
CA THR A 28 -10.29 -4.01 11.15
C THR A 28 -11.38 -2.96 10.92
N ILE A 29 -12.06 -2.57 11.99
CA ILE A 29 -13.03 -1.48 11.96
C ILE A 29 -12.33 -0.22 12.44
N THR A 30 -12.35 0.82 11.62
CA THR A 30 -11.73 2.11 11.90
C THR A 30 -12.77 3.22 11.93
N ASN A 31 -12.46 4.31 12.63
CA ASN A 31 -13.29 5.52 12.59
C ASN A 31 -12.80 6.43 11.46
N SER A 32 -12.92 5.97 10.25
CA SER A 32 -12.55 6.74 9.05
C SER A 32 -13.74 6.84 8.09
N PRO A 33 -13.83 7.93 7.31
CA PRO A 33 -14.93 8.11 6.35
C PRO A 33 -14.79 7.20 5.12
N CYS A 34 -13.63 6.58 4.90
CA CYS A 34 -13.34 5.73 3.76
C CYS A 34 -12.78 4.39 4.20
N ASP A 35 -12.98 3.38 3.36
CA ASP A 35 -12.25 2.11 3.45
C ASP A 35 -10.98 2.17 2.58
N ILE A 36 -9.92 1.52 3.03
CA ILE A 36 -8.78 1.22 2.16
C ILE A 36 -9.14 -0.01 1.33
N ALA A 37 -8.95 0.05 0.02
CA ALA A 37 -9.26 -1.06 -0.85
C ALA A 37 -8.48 -2.33 -0.44
N PRO A 38 -9.08 -3.52 -0.53
CA PRO A 38 -8.39 -4.76 -0.23
C PRO A 38 -7.09 -4.90 -1.02
N GLY A 39 -5.99 -5.20 -0.33
CA GLY A 39 -4.65 -5.29 -0.92
C GLY A 39 -3.83 -4.00 -0.82
N ASP A 40 -4.45 -2.83 -0.66
CA ASP A 40 -3.73 -1.55 -0.58
C ASP A 40 -3.15 -1.28 0.83
N ASP A 41 -3.46 -2.11 1.79
CA ASP A 41 -2.76 -2.17 3.09
C ASP A 41 -1.34 -2.73 2.98
N ALA A 42 -0.99 -3.36 1.84
CA ALA A 42 0.32 -3.92 1.55
C ALA A 42 0.66 -3.76 0.06
N ILE A 43 0.95 -2.53 -0.36
CA ILE A 43 1.26 -2.19 -1.74
C ILE A 43 2.69 -2.61 -2.08
N THR A 44 2.88 -3.28 -3.20
CA THR A 44 4.20 -3.60 -3.75
C THR A 44 4.47 -2.75 -4.99
N VAL A 45 5.62 -2.06 -5.01
CA VAL A 45 6.10 -1.29 -6.16
C VAL A 45 7.31 -1.99 -6.74
N PRO A 46 7.16 -2.78 -7.81
CA PRO A 46 8.28 -3.49 -8.42
C PRO A 46 9.10 -2.54 -9.31
N PHE A 47 10.40 -2.46 -9.06
CA PHE A 47 11.32 -1.74 -9.94
C PHE A 47 11.90 -2.61 -11.04
N GLY A 48 11.79 -3.94 -10.89
CA GLY A 48 12.39 -4.90 -11.82
C GLY A 48 13.91 -4.89 -11.73
N GLN A 49 14.57 -5.19 -12.84
CA GLN A 49 16.02 -5.15 -12.94
C GLN A 49 16.49 -3.80 -13.44
N ILE A 50 17.23 -3.09 -12.60
CA ILE A 50 17.76 -1.75 -12.91
C ILE A 50 19.26 -1.85 -13.11
N SER A 51 19.77 -1.28 -14.20
CA SER A 51 21.22 -1.18 -14.43
C SER A 51 21.86 -0.22 -13.44
N TYR A 52 22.89 -0.68 -12.72
CA TYR A 52 23.64 0.18 -11.80
C TYR A 52 24.27 1.40 -12.49
N ARG A 53 24.43 1.36 -13.80
CA ARG A 53 24.97 2.48 -14.60
C ARG A 53 24.10 3.73 -14.52
N LYS A 54 22.81 3.58 -14.26
CA LYS A 54 21.90 4.71 -14.01
C LYS A 54 22.13 5.37 -12.64
N LEU A 55 22.81 4.69 -11.73
CA LEU A 55 23.05 5.09 -10.35
C LEU A 55 24.55 5.14 -10.02
N ASN A 56 25.40 5.41 -10.98
CA ASN A 56 26.86 5.33 -10.81
C ASN A 56 27.50 6.58 -10.17
N THR A 57 26.74 7.64 -10.00
CA THR A 57 27.16 8.86 -9.31
C THR A 57 26.16 9.23 -8.22
N ALA A 58 26.65 9.87 -7.17
CA ALA A 58 25.78 10.36 -6.09
C ALA A 58 24.66 11.26 -6.67
N ASP A 59 23.48 11.14 -6.09
CA ASP A 59 22.26 11.86 -6.48
C ASP A 59 21.65 11.46 -7.85
N ALA A 60 22.25 10.53 -8.57
CA ALA A 60 21.64 10.00 -9.78
C ALA A 60 20.34 9.26 -9.44
N THR A 61 19.32 9.44 -10.27
CA THR A 61 17.99 8.83 -10.03
C THR A 61 17.57 7.98 -11.23
N THR A 62 16.71 7.00 -10.94
CA THR A 62 16.05 6.20 -11.97
C THR A 62 14.75 6.86 -12.43
N GLU A 63 14.15 6.29 -13.44
CA GLU A 63 12.77 6.58 -13.82
C GLU A 63 11.83 6.26 -12.65
N SER A 64 10.79 7.05 -12.49
CA SER A 64 9.81 6.85 -11.44
C SER A 64 8.78 5.80 -11.82
N LYS A 65 8.28 5.11 -10.80
CA LYS A 65 7.19 4.14 -10.90
C LYS A 65 5.97 4.67 -10.16
N PRO A 66 4.78 4.66 -10.75
CA PRO A 66 3.57 5.09 -10.08
C PRO A 66 3.09 4.06 -9.06
N PHE A 67 2.50 4.53 -7.98
CA PHE A 67 1.70 3.71 -7.09
C PHE A 67 0.49 4.50 -6.60
N THR A 68 -0.57 3.80 -6.29
CA THR A 68 -1.86 4.40 -5.94
C THR A 68 -2.40 3.74 -4.69
N ILE A 69 -2.92 4.55 -3.77
CA ILE A 69 -3.73 4.10 -2.64
C ILE A 69 -5.18 4.32 -3.03
N HIS A 70 -5.96 3.25 -3.10
CA HIS A 70 -7.38 3.32 -3.44
C HIS A 70 -8.21 3.40 -2.17
N LEU A 71 -9.02 4.45 -2.09
CA LEU A 71 -10.04 4.62 -1.08
C LEU A 71 -11.40 4.31 -1.68
N GLN A 72 -12.23 3.59 -0.96
CA GLN A 72 -13.55 3.19 -1.44
C GLN A 72 -14.61 3.39 -0.37
N ASN A 73 -15.87 3.40 -0.81
CA ASN A 73 -17.02 3.56 0.07
C ASN A 73 -16.94 4.82 0.94
N CYS A 74 -16.33 5.89 0.43
CA CYS A 74 -16.23 7.12 1.17
C CYS A 74 -17.61 7.74 1.39
N ALA A 75 -17.91 8.07 2.64
CA ALA A 75 -19.14 8.73 3.05
C ALA A 75 -18.80 9.75 4.13
N PHE A 76 -19.32 10.96 3.98
CA PHE A 76 -18.99 12.08 4.86
C PHE A 76 -20.23 12.58 5.57
N ASP A 77 -20.12 12.81 6.88
CA ASP A 77 -21.18 13.43 7.65
C ASP A 77 -21.33 14.91 7.26
N PRO A 78 -22.56 15.45 7.30
CA PRO A 78 -22.78 16.87 7.04
C PRO A 78 -22.03 17.76 8.03
N ASN A 79 -21.57 18.93 7.56
CA ASN A 79 -21.02 19.94 8.45
C ASN A 79 -22.08 20.45 9.44
N THR A 80 -21.63 20.88 10.60
CA THR A 80 -22.54 21.48 11.60
C THR A 80 -22.03 22.88 11.96
N PRO A 81 -22.75 23.98 11.62
CA PRO A 81 -23.99 24.00 10.80
C PRO A 81 -23.73 23.52 9.36
N ASP A 82 -24.75 22.94 8.73
CA ASP A 82 -24.66 22.48 7.35
C ASP A 82 -24.42 23.69 6.43
N THR A 83 -23.38 23.54 5.59
CA THR A 83 -23.00 24.58 4.63
C THR A 83 -23.26 24.07 3.23
N ALA A 84 -24.13 24.75 2.50
CA ALA A 84 -24.48 24.39 1.13
C ALA A 84 -23.22 24.31 0.24
N GLY A 85 -23.07 23.19 -0.48
CA GLY A 85 -21.92 22.94 -1.36
C GLY A 85 -20.68 22.41 -0.64
N SER A 86 -20.73 22.19 0.66
CA SER A 86 -19.67 21.53 1.42
C SER A 86 -19.68 20.03 1.16
N ALA A 87 -18.48 19.45 1.04
CA ALA A 87 -18.33 17.99 0.84
C ALA A 87 -18.58 17.18 2.13
N GLY A 88 -18.68 17.83 3.29
CA GLY A 88 -18.89 17.18 4.58
C GLY A 88 -17.65 17.15 5.48
N LYS A 89 -17.82 16.60 6.67
CA LYS A 89 -16.75 16.46 7.66
C LYS A 89 -15.75 15.40 7.24
N MET A 90 -14.48 15.63 7.53
CA MET A 90 -13.39 14.69 7.25
C MET A 90 -13.32 14.32 5.76
N SER A 91 -13.70 15.24 4.87
CA SER A 91 -13.73 15.03 3.42
C SER A 91 -12.40 15.33 2.73
N LYS A 92 -11.36 15.63 3.48
CA LYS A 92 -10.01 15.81 2.97
C LYS A 92 -9.07 14.81 3.62
N VAL A 93 -8.01 14.44 2.92
CA VAL A 93 -7.03 13.48 3.43
C VAL A 93 -5.62 13.96 3.16
N THR A 94 -4.75 13.79 4.15
CA THR A 94 -3.30 13.86 3.99
C THR A 94 -2.71 12.47 4.11
N VAL A 95 -1.62 12.22 3.40
CA VAL A 95 -0.87 10.96 3.46
C VAL A 95 0.53 11.26 3.95
N SER A 96 0.93 10.60 5.02
CA SER A 96 2.28 10.70 5.56
C SER A 96 2.97 9.36 5.46
N PHE A 97 4.26 9.38 5.18
CA PHE A 97 5.07 8.18 5.02
C PHE A 97 6.18 8.14 6.06
N SER A 98 6.43 6.96 6.61
CA SER A 98 7.46 6.75 7.64
C SER A 98 8.26 5.49 7.38
N GLY A 99 9.53 5.53 7.76
CA GLY A 99 10.47 4.42 7.62
C GLY A 99 11.90 4.86 7.91
N ALA A 100 12.84 3.91 7.85
CA ALA A 100 14.24 4.22 7.95
C ALA A 100 14.68 5.09 6.76
N ALA A 101 15.33 6.22 7.01
CA ALA A 101 15.60 7.22 5.98
C ALA A 101 16.96 7.85 6.10
N ASN A 102 17.48 8.26 4.94
CA ASN A 102 18.59 9.21 4.81
C ASN A 102 17.99 10.59 4.57
N THR A 103 17.98 11.42 5.59
CA THR A 103 17.32 12.73 5.57
C THR A 103 18.02 13.74 4.64
N SER A 104 19.34 13.65 4.51
CA SER A 104 20.10 14.54 3.61
C SER A 104 19.78 14.32 2.15
N LYS A 105 19.42 13.11 1.77
CA LYS A 105 19.00 12.73 0.40
C LYS A 105 17.50 12.64 0.23
N LYS A 106 16.74 12.89 1.27
CA LYS A 106 15.27 12.78 1.29
C LYS A 106 14.79 11.43 0.75
N ALA A 107 15.43 10.36 1.18
CA ALA A 107 15.21 9.02 0.68
C ALA A 107 15.08 8.01 1.81
N TYR A 108 14.29 6.98 1.59
CA TYR A 108 14.22 5.82 2.47
C TYR A 108 15.38 4.88 2.19
N THR A 109 15.98 4.34 3.24
CA THR A 109 17.08 3.40 3.11
C THR A 109 16.60 2.02 2.70
N THR A 110 17.46 1.27 2.06
CA THR A 110 17.17 -0.09 1.62
C THR A 110 17.97 -1.11 2.45
N SER A 111 17.47 -2.33 2.47
CA SER A 111 18.17 -3.52 2.93
C SER A 111 18.46 -4.44 1.76
N GLY A 112 19.38 -5.39 1.93
CA GLY A 112 19.77 -6.34 0.90
C GLY A 112 21.24 -6.18 0.49
N ILE A 113 21.59 -6.81 -0.63
CA ILE A 113 22.98 -6.86 -1.12
C ILE A 113 23.36 -5.53 -1.78
N ALA A 114 22.45 -4.90 -2.51
CA ALA A 114 22.70 -3.59 -3.10
C ALA A 114 22.97 -2.54 -2.01
N GLN A 115 24.04 -1.77 -2.19
CA GLN A 115 24.48 -0.75 -1.24
C GLN A 115 24.39 0.64 -1.87
N HIS A 116 24.29 1.66 -1.03
CA HIS A 116 24.28 3.07 -1.42
C HIS A 116 23.11 3.46 -2.34
N VAL A 117 21.99 2.77 -2.20
CA VAL A 117 20.75 3.06 -2.91
C VAL A 117 19.64 3.38 -1.92
N GLY A 118 18.77 4.29 -2.29
CA GLY A 118 17.57 4.65 -1.51
C GLY A 118 16.36 4.81 -2.41
N VAL A 119 15.20 4.97 -1.79
CA VAL A 119 13.92 5.19 -2.47
C VAL A 119 13.40 6.57 -2.11
N GLN A 120 13.18 7.41 -3.13
CA GLN A 120 12.48 8.68 -2.99
C GLN A 120 11.02 8.52 -3.38
N LEU A 121 10.14 9.11 -2.58
CA LEU A 121 8.72 9.21 -2.91
C LEU A 121 8.43 10.61 -3.47
N LEU A 122 7.59 10.66 -4.48
CA LEU A 122 7.19 11.88 -5.17
C LEU A 122 5.68 12.05 -5.09
N LYS A 123 5.23 13.30 -5.05
CA LYS A 123 3.81 13.64 -5.17
C LYS A 123 3.26 13.27 -6.55
N SER A 124 1.98 13.43 -6.74
CA SER A 124 1.28 13.12 -8.00
C SER A 124 1.79 13.93 -9.21
N ASP A 125 2.50 15.04 -9.00
CA ASP A 125 3.15 15.81 -10.04
C ASP A 125 4.40 15.14 -10.64
N ASN A 126 4.83 14.01 -10.04
CA ASN A 126 6.05 13.29 -10.41
C ASN A 126 7.32 14.17 -10.35
N ALA A 127 7.34 15.17 -9.51
CA ALA A 127 8.43 16.12 -9.39
C ALA A 127 8.76 16.47 -7.94
N THR A 128 7.77 16.78 -7.13
CA THR A 128 7.95 17.20 -5.75
C THR A 128 8.28 16.01 -4.86
N ILE A 129 9.45 16.03 -4.23
CA ILE A 129 9.88 14.98 -3.30
C ILE A 129 9.09 15.12 -2.00
N ILE A 130 8.60 13.99 -1.50
CA ILE A 130 7.97 13.92 -0.19
C ILE A 130 9.06 13.67 0.84
N ASP A 131 9.24 14.59 1.78
CA ASP A 131 10.25 14.46 2.82
C ASP A 131 9.93 13.25 3.72
N PRO A 132 10.90 12.34 3.94
CA PRO A 132 10.69 11.18 4.79
C PRO A 132 10.33 11.56 6.23
N ASN A 133 9.44 10.79 6.84
CA ASN A 133 9.04 10.93 8.24
C ASN A 133 8.48 12.31 8.61
N THR A 134 8.04 13.06 7.61
CA THR A 134 7.47 14.40 7.81
C THR A 134 5.97 14.35 7.50
N PRO A 135 5.11 14.78 8.44
CA PRO A 135 3.68 14.87 8.17
C PRO A 135 3.38 15.80 7.00
N MET A 136 2.46 15.39 6.13
CA MET A 136 1.97 16.27 5.07
C MET A 136 1.22 17.45 5.69
N PRO A 137 1.49 18.70 5.28
CA PRO A 137 0.75 19.85 5.77
C PRO A 137 -0.77 19.74 5.46
N ASP A 138 -1.60 20.20 6.38
CA ASP A 138 -3.06 20.18 6.21
C ASP A 138 -3.51 20.96 4.96
N GLY A 139 -2.75 22.00 4.57
CA GLY A 139 -3.01 22.74 3.33
C GLY A 139 -2.83 21.95 2.03
N ASP A 140 -2.09 20.86 2.09
CA ASP A 140 -1.85 19.96 0.95
C ASP A 140 -2.84 18.78 0.92
N ALA A 141 -3.83 18.76 1.80
CA ALA A 141 -4.84 17.70 1.87
C ALA A 141 -5.62 17.60 0.55
N GLN A 142 -5.78 16.37 0.08
CA GLN A 142 -6.59 16.11 -1.11
C GLN A 142 -8.07 16.09 -0.76
N GLN A 143 -8.88 16.80 -1.54
CA GLN A 143 -10.34 16.77 -1.42
C GLN A 143 -10.85 15.42 -1.95
N LEU A 144 -11.66 14.76 -1.14
CA LEU A 144 -12.31 13.49 -1.47
C LEU A 144 -13.73 13.71 -1.94
N GLN A 145 -14.22 12.76 -2.70
CA GLN A 145 -15.61 12.66 -3.14
C GLN A 145 -16.26 11.43 -2.52
N ALA A 146 -17.56 11.44 -2.37
CA ALA A 146 -18.29 10.23 -1.96
C ALA A 146 -18.05 9.10 -2.96
N GLY A 147 -17.90 7.88 -2.45
CA GLY A 147 -17.58 6.71 -3.25
C GLY A 147 -16.09 6.44 -3.31
N ASN A 148 -15.54 6.29 -4.50
CA ASN A 148 -14.16 5.89 -4.71
C ASN A 148 -13.24 7.08 -4.96
N ASN A 149 -12.04 7.03 -4.38
CA ASN A 149 -10.99 8.02 -4.56
C ASN A 149 -9.65 7.31 -4.77
N GLU A 150 -8.73 8.00 -5.43
CA GLU A 150 -7.37 7.54 -5.66
C GLU A 150 -6.37 8.55 -5.15
N LEU A 151 -5.37 8.07 -4.40
CA LEU A 151 -4.24 8.86 -3.95
C LEU A 151 -3.02 8.41 -4.73
N ASN A 152 -2.54 9.26 -5.65
CA ASN A 152 -1.51 8.91 -6.61
C ASN A 152 -0.16 9.47 -6.21
N PHE A 153 0.86 8.62 -6.28
CA PHE A 153 2.24 8.94 -5.94
C PHE A 153 3.19 8.28 -6.93
N PHE A 154 4.45 8.64 -6.83
CA PHE A 154 5.53 8.00 -7.58
C PHE A 154 6.67 7.64 -6.63
N ALA A 155 7.44 6.63 -7.01
CA ALA A 155 8.66 6.23 -6.34
C ALA A 155 9.79 6.10 -7.34
N ARG A 156 11.00 6.48 -6.96
CA ARG A 156 12.20 6.30 -7.77
C ARG A 156 13.38 5.90 -6.89
N LEU A 157 14.38 5.30 -7.49
CA LEU A 157 15.63 5.02 -6.81
C LEU A 157 16.58 6.21 -6.93
N ILE A 158 17.39 6.42 -5.91
CA ILE A 158 18.44 7.42 -5.89
C ILE A 158 19.74 6.79 -5.38
N ALA A 159 20.85 7.16 -5.99
CA ALA A 159 22.17 6.85 -5.47
C ALA A 159 22.47 7.73 -4.27
N LEU A 160 22.63 7.14 -3.10
CA LEU A 160 22.95 7.86 -1.85
C LEU A 160 24.41 8.32 -1.81
N ASP A 161 25.26 7.65 -2.56
CA ASP A 161 26.69 7.93 -2.67
C ASP A 161 27.19 7.42 -4.03
N ASN A 162 28.45 7.71 -4.36
CA ASN A 162 29.11 7.07 -5.49
C ASN A 162 29.28 5.57 -5.21
N GLY A 163 29.22 4.75 -6.26
CA GLY A 163 29.49 3.33 -6.14
C GLY A 163 28.33 2.51 -5.58
N VAL A 164 27.13 2.73 -6.08
CA VAL A 164 26.02 1.79 -5.87
C VAL A 164 26.46 0.39 -6.31
N THR A 165 26.32 -0.58 -5.44
CA THR A 165 26.70 -1.97 -5.76
C THR A 165 25.50 -2.75 -6.27
N PRO A 166 25.69 -3.61 -7.29
CA PRO A 166 24.63 -4.49 -7.77
C PRO A 166 24.16 -5.47 -6.70
N GLY A 167 22.91 -5.86 -6.76
CA GLY A 167 22.30 -6.84 -5.88
C GLY A 167 20.83 -6.56 -5.65
N ASP A 168 20.19 -7.46 -4.96
CA ASP A 168 18.80 -7.30 -4.55
C ASP A 168 18.68 -6.23 -3.47
N PHE A 169 17.59 -5.51 -3.50
CA PHE A 169 17.25 -4.55 -2.45
C PHE A 169 15.78 -4.69 -2.08
N ASN A 170 15.47 -4.28 -0.87
CA ASN A 170 14.11 -4.15 -0.35
C ASN A 170 14.02 -2.87 0.49
N ALA A 171 12.90 -2.20 0.41
CA ALA A 171 12.59 -1.06 1.26
C ALA A 171 11.15 -1.18 1.75
N SER A 172 10.92 -0.83 3.00
CA SER A 172 9.59 -0.80 3.59
C SER A 172 9.29 0.59 4.11
N VAL A 173 8.15 1.11 3.69
CA VAL A 173 7.64 2.42 4.11
C VAL A 173 6.19 2.23 4.55
N THR A 174 5.86 2.78 5.70
CA THR A 174 4.48 2.78 6.21
C THR A 174 3.81 4.08 5.83
N TYR A 175 2.60 4.00 5.28
CA TYR A 175 1.79 5.19 5.08
C TYR A 175 0.72 5.31 6.15
N THR A 176 0.35 6.54 6.48
CA THR A 176 -0.71 6.87 7.43
C THR A 176 -1.60 7.93 6.81
N LEU A 177 -2.91 7.71 6.88
CA LEU A 177 -3.92 8.64 6.40
C LEU A 177 -4.43 9.48 7.58
N LYS A 178 -4.54 10.78 7.35
CA LYS A 178 -5.20 11.70 8.28
C LYS A 178 -6.33 12.40 7.55
N TYR A 179 -7.53 12.27 8.07
CA TYR A 179 -8.73 12.93 7.52
C TYR A 179 -9.01 14.25 8.22
N LEU A 180 -9.43 15.24 7.44
CA LEU A 180 -9.69 16.61 7.88
C LEU A 180 -11.09 17.06 7.46
#